data_461c821a873bda1e2cf9a422eb3a2610
#
_entry.id   461c821a873bda1e2cf9a422eb3a2610
#
_cell.length_a   1.000
_cell.length_b   1.000
_cell.length_c   1.000
_cell.angle_alpha   90.00
_cell.angle_beta   90.00
_cell.angle_gamma   90.00
#
_symmetry.space_group_name_H-M   'P 1'
#
loop_
_entity.id
_entity.type
_entity.pdbx_description
1 polymer ?
#
loop_
_entity_poly.entity_id
_entity_poly.type
_entity_poly.pdbx_seq_one_letter_code
_entity_poly.pdbx_strand_id
1 'polypeptide(L)'
;MKSISELAAARVLRSRCSVAVLRKYLKDKDFSSEEIEPVIESFIEYGYLDDLQYCRDFIAHGERKGWGELRIKRELRKRELSTDDISVAFDEKAENAEAEDVNSEADRALAVALKVVRQSGMDIEGRLPEKLRNRIIRRLS
;
A
#
# COMPACT_ATOMS: atom_id res chain seq x y z
N MET A 1 -26.84 -20.49 -0.79
CA MET A 1 -26.55 -19.18 -1.34
C MET A 1 -25.57 -18.45 -0.45
N LYS A 2 -24.54 -17.87 -1.04
CA LYS A 2 -23.52 -17.18 -0.24
C LYS A 2 -23.98 -15.80 0.15
N SER A 3 -23.62 -15.42 1.37
CA SER A 3 -23.92 -14.07 1.84
C SER A 3 -23.01 -13.07 1.12
N ILE A 4 -23.35 -11.80 1.23
CA ILE A 4 -22.55 -10.75 0.62
C ILE A 4 -21.12 -10.77 1.18
N SER A 5 -20.97 -11.00 2.48
CA SER A 5 -19.64 -11.06 3.09
C SER A 5 -18.84 -12.23 2.56
N GLU A 6 -19.48 -13.37 2.37
CA GLU A 6 -18.81 -14.55 1.83
C GLU A 6 -18.35 -14.32 0.39
N LEU A 7 -19.19 -13.70 -0.42
CA LEU A 7 -18.83 -13.40 -1.81
C LEU A 7 -17.70 -12.39 -1.88
N ALA A 8 -17.76 -11.38 -1.04
CA ALA A 8 -16.71 -10.36 -0.99
C ALA A 8 -15.38 -10.98 -0.56
N ALA A 9 -15.41 -11.81 0.47
CA ALA A 9 -14.20 -12.48 0.94
C ALA A 9 -13.62 -13.38 -0.13
N ALA A 10 -14.45 -14.14 -0.80
CA ALA A 10 -14.01 -15.04 -1.87
C ALA A 10 -13.34 -14.25 -2.99
N ARG A 11 -13.92 -13.10 -3.34
CA ARG A 11 -13.36 -12.26 -4.40
C ARG A 11 -11.98 -11.71 -4.02
N VAL A 12 -11.86 -11.20 -2.81
CA VAL A 12 -10.61 -10.62 -2.32
C VAL A 12 -9.53 -11.68 -2.20
N LEU A 13 -9.89 -12.85 -1.71
CA LEU A 13 -8.93 -13.95 -1.55
C LEU A 13 -8.46 -14.51 -2.89
N ARG A 14 -9.34 -14.50 -3.87
CA ARG A 14 -8.97 -15.01 -5.19
C ARG A 14 -7.94 -14.12 -5.87
N SER A 15 -8.12 -12.82 -5.78
CA SER A 15 -7.21 -11.87 -6.40
C SER A 15 -7.40 -10.51 -5.75
N ARG A 16 -6.31 -9.93 -5.31
CA ARG A 16 -6.34 -8.61 -4.68
C ARG A 16 -6.99 -7.60 -5.62
N CYS A 17 -7.81 -6.75 -5.07
CA CYS A 17 -8.50 -5.74 -5.87
C CYS A 17 -8.68 -4.46 -5.06
N SER A 18 -9.02 -3.37 -5.77
CA SER A 18 -9.31 -2.10 -5.13
C SER A 18 -10.72 -2.11 -4.55
N VAL A 19 -10.99 -1.11 -3.72
CA VAL A 19 -12.35 -0.92 -3.17
C VAL A 19 -13.36 -0.75 -4.30
N ALA A 20 -13.02 0.04 -5.30
CA ALA A 20 -13.93 0.28 -6.42
C ALA A 20 -14.25 -0.99 -7.18
N VAL A 21 -13.26 -1.84 -7.39
CA VAL A 21 -13.47 -3.10 -8.09
C VAL A 21 -14.37 -4.03 -7.30
N LEU A 22 -14.15 -4.12 -5.99
CA LEU A 22 -14.99 -4.97 -5.16
C LEU A 22 -16.43 -4.46 -5.12
N ARG A 23 -16.59 -3.14 -5.00
CA ARG A 23 -17.92 -2.53 -5.00
C ARG A 23 -18.66 -2.88 -6.28
N LYS A 24 -17.99 -2.76 -7.41
CA LYS A 24 -18.57 -3.06 -8.70
C LYS A 24 -18.93 -4.54 -8.81
N TYR A 25 -18.05 -5.40 -8.33
CA TYR A 25 -18.30 -6.84 -8.34
C TYR A 25 -19.57 -7.18 -7.56
N LEU A 26 -19.73 -6.59 -6.38
CA LEU A 26 -20.91 -6.85 -5.57
C LEU A 26 -22.17 -6.28 -6.19
N LYS A 27 -22.08 -5.14 -6.85
CA LYS A 27 -23.22 -4.58 -7.58
C LYS A 27 -23.64 -5.50 -8.71
N ASP A 28 -22.66 -6.08 -9.39
CA ASP A 28 -22.94 -7.04 -10.47
C ASP A 28 -23.62 -8.31 -9.95
N LYS A 29 -23.51 -8.56 -8.66
CA LYS A 29 -24.19 -9.67 -8.02
C LYS A 29 -25.55 -9.27 -7.45
N ASP A 30 -26.05 -8.10 -7.85
CA ASP A 30 -27.37 -7.61 -7.50
C ASP A 30 -27.54 -7.16 -6.03
N PHE A 31 -26.45 -6.86 -5.36
CA PHE A 31 -26.53 -6.27 -4.03
C PHE A 31 -26.68 -4.77 -4.13
N SER A 32 -27.42 -4.19 -3.20
CA SER A 32 -27.64 -2.74 -3.16
C SER A 32 -26.43 -2.05 -2.50
N SER A 33 -26.32 -0.75 -2.75
CA SER A 33 -25.28 0.06 -2.10
C SER A 33 -25.37 -0.02 -0.59
N GLU A 34 -26.60 -0.05 -0.05
CA GLU A 34 -26.81 -0.15 1.39
C GLU A 34 -26.27 -1.45 1.97
N GLU A 35 -26.29 -2.52 1.19
CA GLU A 35 -25.75 -3.79 1.62
C GLU A 35 -24.23 -3.84 1.42
N ILE A 36 -23.74 -3.20 0.37
CA ILE A 36 -22.34 -3.25 0.00
C ILE A 36 -21.44 -2.42 0.91
N GLU A 37 -21.85 -1.18 1.20
CA GLU A 37 -20.98 -0.26 1.93
C GLU A 37 -20.54 -0.73 3.32
N PRO A 38 -21.43 -1.32 4.14
CA PRO A 38 -20.97 -1.85 5.43
C PRO A 38 -19.94 -2.95 5.30
N VAL A 39 -20.05 -3.77 4.27
CA VAL A 39 -19.09 -4.85 4.04
C VAL A 39 -17.74 -4.26 3.66
N ILE A 40 -17.73 -3.28 2.78
CA ILE A 40 -16.50 -2.62 2.36
C ILE A 40 -15.83 -1.93 3.54
N GLU A 41 -16.59 -1.21 4.36
CA GLU A 41 -16.05 -0.56 5.55
C GLU A 41 -15.40 -1.56 6.50
N SER A 42 -16.07 -2.69 6.73
CA SER A 42 -15.52 -3.75 7.55
C SER A 42 -14.21 -4.29 7.00
N PHE A 43 -14.17 -4.51 5.69
CA PHE A 43 -12.97 -5.05 5.07
C PHE A 43 -11.81 -4.08 5.13
N ILE A 44 -12.09 -2.78 5.02
CA ILE A 44 -11.06 -1.76 5.18
C ILE A 44 -10.57 -1.76 6.62
N GLU A 45 -11.48 -1.81 7.57
CA GLU A 45 -11.15 -1.80 8.98
C GLU A 45 -10.26 -2.98 9.39
N TYR A 46 -10.56 -4.15 8.86
CA TYR A 46 -9.77 -5.35 9.17
C TYR A 46 -8.55 -5.54 8.28
N GLY A 47 -8.32 -4.61 7.37
CA GLY A 47 -7.12 -4.66 6.54
C GLY A 47 -7.19 -5.57 5.33
N TYR A 48 -8.36 -6.09 4.99
CA TYR A 48 -8.53 -6.89 3.80
C TYR A 48 -8.57 -6.06 2.53
N LEU A 49 -8.91 -4.78 2.67
CA LEU A 49 -8.89 -3.81 1.59
C LEU A 49 -8.02 -2.63 2.02
N ASP A 50 -7.03 -2.30 1.22
CA ASP A 50 -6.17 -1.16 1.50
C ASP A 50 -5.61 -0.67 0.17
N ASP A 51 -6.32 0.29 -0.42
CA ASP A 51 -5.95 0.79 -1.74
C ASP A 51 -4.59 1.45 -1.77
N LEU A 52 -4.23 2.17 -0.72
CA LEU A 52 -2.94 2.84 -0.66
C LEU A 52 -1.81 1.80 -0.62
N GLN A 53 -1.97 0.75 0.17
CA GLN A 53 -0.98 -0.30 0.22
C GLN A 53 -0.91 -1.05 -1.11
N TYR A 54 -2.05 -1.20 -1.78
CA TYR A 54 -2.08 -1.78 -3.11
C TYR A 54 -1.20 -0.96 -4.05
N CYS A 55 -1.34 0.36 -4.01
CA CYS A 55 -0.53 1.24 -4.84
C CYS A 55 0.96 1.07 -4.54
N ARG A 56 1.32 1.05 -3.26
CA ARG A 56 2.72 0.87 -2.86
C ARG A 56 3.30 -0.42 -3.38
N ASP A 57 2.57 -1.50 -3.21
CA ASP A 57 3.03 -2.82 -3.64
C ASP A 57 3.12 -2.91 -5.15
N PHE A 58 2.16 -2.32 -5.83
CA PHE A 58 2.15 -2.34 -7.28
C PHE A 58 3.29 -1.52 -7.88
N ILE A 59 3.59 -0.39 -7.26
CA ILE A 59 4.71 0.44 -7.70
C ILE A 59 6.02 -0.36 -7.58
N ALA A 60 6.21 -1.03 -6.45
CA ALA A 60 7.39 -1.85 -6.26
C ALA A 60 7.46 -2.97 -7.30
N HIS A 61 6.33 -3.58 -7.58
CA HIS A 61 6.25 -4.64 -8.58
C HIS A 61 6.62 -4.12 -9.97
N GLY A 62 6.07 -2.97 -10.34
CA GLY A 62 6.36 -2.37 -11.65
C GLY A 62 7.82 -1.99 -11.79
N GLU A 63 8.41 -1.47 -10.72
CA GLU A 63 9.82 -1.12 -10.75
C GLU A 63 10.71 -2.34 -10.93
N ARG A 64 10.36 -3.43 -10.28
CA ARG A 64 11.12 -4.66 -10.46
C ARG A 64 11.04 -5.16 -11.89
N LYS A 65 9.96 -4.83 -12.58
CA LYS A 65 9.79 -5.19 -13.98
C LYS A 65 10.38 -4.17 -14.94
N GLY A 66 10.90 -3.08 -14.42
CA GLY A 66 11.49 -2.04 -15.25
C GLY A 66 10.49 -1.07 -15.87
N TRP A 67 9.26 -1.02 -15.33
CA TRP A 67 8.26 -0.10 -15.86
C TRP A 67 8.53 1.32 -15.39
N GLY A 68 8.27 2.29 -16.27
CA GLY A 68 8.35 3.68 -15.90
C GLY A 68 7.13 4.13 -15.10
N GLU A 69 7.25 5.30 -14.49
CA GLU A 69 6.19 5.85 -13.66
C GLU A 69 4.86 5.99 -14.39
N LEU A 70 4.89 6.48 -15.62
CA LEU A 70 3.66 6.68 -16.38
C LEU A 70 2.93 5.36 -16.62
N ARG A 71 3.68 4.31 -16.90
CA ARG A 71 3.08 3.00 -17.12
C ARG A 71 2.47 2.47 -15.82
N ILE A 72 3.18 2.62 -14.72
CA ILE A 72 2.68 2.16 -13.43
C ILE A 72 1.38 2.89 -13.07
N LYS A 73 1.37 4.22 -13.25
CA LYS A 73 0.18 5.01 -12.98
C LYS A 73 -1.00 4.57 -13.84
N ARG A 74 -0.74 4.32 -15.11
CA ARG A 74 -1.78 3.89 -16.04
C ARG A 74 -2.37 2.54 -15.62
N GLU A 75 -1.50 1.61 -15.24
CA GLU A 75 -1.95 0.30 -14.79
C GLU A 75 -2.74 0.37 -13.49
N LEU A 76 -2.36 1.26 -12.60
CA LEU A 76 -3.10 1.45 -11.35
C LEU A 76 -4.49 2.03 -11.63
N ARG A 77 -4.59 2.95 -12.57
CA ARG A 77 -5.89 3.51 -12.94
C ARG A 77 -6.79 2.46 -13.58
N LYS A 78 -6.23 1.56 -14.35
CA LYS A 78 -7.00 0.47 -14.94
C LYS A 78 -7.59 -0.41 -13.85
N ARG A 79 -6.94 -0.49 -12.71
CA ARG A 79 -7.42 -1.25 -11.57
C ARG A 79 -8.32 -0.43 -10.67
N GLU A 80 -8.73 0.74 -11.14
CA GLU A 80 -9.66 1.64 -10.48
C GLU A 80 -9.20 2.16 -9.13
N LEU A 81 -7.90 2.34 -9.00
CA LEU A 81 -7.34 3.00 -7.84
C LEU A 81 -7.42 4.51 -8.03
N SER A 82 -7.66 5.22 -6.95
CA SER A 82 -7.87 6.67 -7.04
C SER A 82 -6.57 7.40 -7.36
N THR A 83 -6.71 8.53 -8.03
CA THR A 83 -5.56 9.38 -8.34
C THR A 83 -4.88 9.85 -7.07
N ASP A 84 -5.66 10.11 -6.03
CA ASP A 84 -5.11 10.55 -4.75
C ASP A 84 -4.22 9.49 -4.11
N ASP A 85 -4.67 8.25 -4.08
CA ASP A 85 -3.88 7.16 -3.52
C ASP A 85 -2.61 6.92 -4.33
N ILE A 86 -2.73 6.98 -5.64
CA ILE A 86 -1.58 6.84 -6.52
C ILE A 86 -0.56 7.94 -6.25
N SER A 87 -1.02 9.18 -6.17
CA SER A 87 -0.17 10.32 -5.87
C SER A 87 0.53 10.18 -4.54
N VAL A 88 -0.21 9.82 -3.51
CA VAL A 88 0.37 9.67 -2.17
C VAL A 88 1.44 8.59 -2.18
N ALA A 89 1.18 7.48 -2.84
CA ALA A 89 2.14 6.38 -2.90
C ALA A 89 3.44 6.80 -3.60
N PHE A 90 3.33 7.55 -4.69
CA PHE A 90 4.52 8.04 -5.39
C PHE A 90 5.24 9.12 -4.60
N ASP A 91 4.51 9.98 -3.91
CA ASP A 91 5.12 11.01 -3.06
C ASP A 91 5.92 10.38 -1.92
N GLU A 92 5.37 9.36 -1.30
CA GLU A 92 6.08 8.64 -0.24
C GLU A 92 7.34 8.00 -0.77
N LYS A 93 7.28 7.44 -1.97
CA LYS A 93 8.43 6.85 -2.60
C LYS A 93 9.52 7.87 -2.88
N ALA A 94 9.13 9.04 -3.38
CA ALA A 94 10.08 10.11 -3.66
C ALA A 94 10.75 10.60 -2.38
N GLU A 95 9.99 10.76 -1.31
CA GLU A 95 10.54 11.15 -0.03
C GLU A 95 11.53 10.15 0.50
N ASN A 96 11.23 8.88 0.36
CA ASN A 96 12.13 7.84 0.81
C ASN A 96 13.41 7.82 -0.02
N ALA A 97 13.30 8.05 -1.31
CA ALA A 97 14.45 8.11 -2.19
C ALA A 97 15.34 9.29 -1.83
N GLU A 98 14.73 10.45 -1.57
CA GLU A 98 15.47 11.64 -1.17
C GLU A 98 16.19 11.42 0.16
N ALA A 99 15.51 10.79 1.09
CA ALA A 99 16.11 10.49 2.38
C ALA A 99 17.31 9.57 2.22
N GLU A 100 17.19 8.59 1.35
CA GLU A 100 18.30 7.67 1.09
C GLU A 100 19.44 8.38 0.41
N ASP A 101 19.15 9.24 -0.56
CA ASP A 101 20.17 10.00 -1.26
C ASP A 101 20.91 10.95 -0.33
N VAL A 102 20.17 11.63 0.52
CA VAL A 102 20.76 12.57 1.46
C VAL A 102 21.76 11.86 2.37
N ASN A 103 21.43 10.65 2.75
CA ASN A 103 22.24 9.92 3.71
C ASN A 103 23.28 9.02 3.08
N SER A 104 23.18 8.79 1.79
CA SER A 104 23.97 7.76 1.14
C SER A 104 25.45 7.90 1.32
N GLU A 105 25.95 9.12 1.42
CA GLU A 105 27.36 9.36 1.57
C GLU A 105 27.79 9.40 3.00
N ALA A 106 27.13 10.24 3.75
CA ALA A 106 27.51 10.48 5.12
C ALA A 106 27.29 9.28 5.98
N ASP A 107 26.35 8.46 5.64
CA ASP A 107 26.02 7.43 6.57
C ASP A 107 25.85 6.06 5.98
N ARG A 108 26.64 5.78 5.00
CA ARG A 108 26.74 4.41 4.61
C ARG A 108 27.31 3.61 5.75
N ALA A 109 28.33 4.17 6.38
CA ALA A 109 28.89 3.58 7.60
C ALA A 109 27.92 3.75 8.74
N LEU A 110 27.30 4.89 8.81
CA LEU A 110 26.33 5.16 9.84
C LEU A 110 25.08 4.33 9.68
N ALA A 111 24.75 4.02 8.45
CA ALA A 111 23.58 3.20 8.17
C ALA A 111 23.70 1.81 8.78
N VAL A 112 24.91 1.27 8.82
CA VAL A 112 25.11 -0.02 9.44
C VAL A 112 24.81 0.04 10.93
N ALA A 113 25.29 1.08 11.59
CA ALA A 113 25.04 1.26 13.00
C ALA A 113 23.55 1.49 13.25
N LEU A 114 22.92 2.30 12.41
CA LEU A 114 21.51 2.57 12.54
C LEU A 114 20.67 1.32 12.28
N LYS A 115 21.15 0.49 11.39
CA LYS A 115 20.45 -0.74 11.11
C LYS A 115 20.36 -1.60 12.35
N VAL A 116 21.45 -1.71 13.08
CA VAL A 116 21.46 -2.48 14.31
C VAL A 116 20.52 -1.86 15.35
N VAL A 117 20.59 -0.54 15.49
CA VAL A 117 19.72 0.15 16.43
C VAL A 117 18.25 -0.06 16.07
N ARG A 118 17.97 0.06 14.79
CA ARG A 118 16.60 -0.09 14.35
C ARG A 118 16.04 -1.47 14.61
N GLN A 119 16.81 -2.47 14.25
CA GLN A 119 16.33 -3.82 14.37
C GLN A 119 16.18 -4.25 15.82
N SER A 120 17.02 -3.73 16.68
CA SER A 120 16.92 -4.04 18.09
C SER A 120 16.03 -3.06 18.81
N GLY A 121 15.96 -1.84 18.30
CA GLY A 121 15.22 -0.80 18.98
C GLY A 121 13.87 -0.53 18.35
N MET A 122 13.09 -1.54 18.27
CA MET A 122 11.75 -1.38 17.73
C MET A 122 10.95 -0.34 18.46
N ASP A 123 11.32 -0.08 19.69
CA ASP A 123 10.73 0.96 20.48
C ASP A 123 10.88 2.33 19.84
N ILE A 124 11.95 2.54 19.13
CA ILE A 124 12.14 3.80 18.42
C ILE A 124 11.01 4.00 17.44
N GLU A 125 10.65 2.93 16.78
CA GLU A 125 9.57 2.98 15.80
C GLU A 125 8.25 3.35 16.43
N GLY A 126 8.02 2.91 17.64
CA GLY A 126 6.78 3.23 18.32
C GLY A 126 6.65 4.69 18.66
N ARG A 127 7.75 5.42 18.73
CA ARG A 127 7.75 6.82 19.10
C ARG A 127 7.83 7.76 17.94
N LEU A 128 8.16 7.26 16.76
CA LEU A 128 8.30 8.09 15.59
C LEU A 128 7.01 8.13 14.78
N PRO A 129 6.78 9.22 14.05
CA PRO A 129 5.71 9.22 13.07
C PRO A 129 5.89 8.05 12.14
N GLU A 130 4.80 7.46 11.73
CA GLU A 130 4.86 6.28 10.90
C GLU A 130 5.72 6.47 9.67
N LYS A 131 5.59 7.60 9.04
CA LYS A 131 6.34 7.91 7.85
C LYS A 131 7.85 7.90 8.09
N LEU A 132 8.28 8.53 9.17
CA LEU A 132 9.67 8.57 9.53
C LEU A 132 10.17 7.21 9.96
N ARG A 133 9.35 6.49 10.70
CA ARG A 133 9.68 5.14 11.12
C ARG A 133 9.89 4.22 9.93
N ASN A 134 9.00 4.28 8.96
CA ASN A 134 9.11 3.45 7.77
C ASN A 134 10.34 3.79 6.95
N ARG A 135 10.69 5.06 6.91
CA ARG A 135 11.88 5.51 6.22
C ARG A 135 13.13 4.90 6.83
N ILE A 136 13.21 4.91 8.14
CA ILE A 136 14.33 4.34 8.86
C ILE A 136 14.39 2.84 8.64
N ILE A 137 13.25 2.18 8.74
CA ILE A 137 13.17 0.74 8.54
C ILE A 137 13.67 0.37 7.16
N ARG A 138 13.25 1.07 6.14
CA ARG A 138 13.67 0.77 4.79
C ARG A 138 15.16 0.93 4.60
N ARG A 139 15.72 1.96 5.19
CA ARG A 139 17.15 2.18 5.10
C ARG A 139 17.93 1.10 5.80
N LEU A 140 17.40 0.60 6.88
CA LEU A 140 18.08 -0.36 7.71
C LEU A 140 17.75 -1.80 7.38
N SER A 141 16.77 -2.00 6.55
CA SER A 141 16.43 -3.34 6.07
C SER A 141 17.30 -3.77 4.88
#